data_747b4c318ae9c706ee130ae2b00c7bd3
#
_entry.id   747b4c318ae9c706ee130ae2b00c7bd3
#
_cell.length_a   1.000
_cell.length_b   1.000
_cell.length_c   1.000
_cell.angle_alpha   90.00
_cell.angle_beta   90.00
_cell.angle_gamma   90.00
#
_symmetry.space_group_name_H-M   'P 1'
#
loop_
_entity.id
_entity.type
_entity.pdbx_description
1 polymer ?
#
loop_
_entity_poly.entity_id
_entity_poly.type
_entity_poly.pdbx_seq_one_letter_code
_entity_poly.pdbx_strand_id
1 'polypeptide(L)'
;MPIKNYKPNTPGTRGMSTLINTEITKKTPTKSLLVKKSKTGGRNNQGKITVRHIGGGVRQKYRLIDFKRNKDGIEGRVASIEYDPNRSANIALINYVDGEKRYIIAPLNLKVGDKIESGVNADIKVGNALPLENIPVGTL
;
A
#
# COMPACT_ATOMS: atom_id res chain seq x y z
N MET A 1 -0.95 8.16 15.08
CA MET A 1 -1.70 8.67 13.91
C MET A 1 -2.78 9.62 14.40
N PRO A 2 -2.90 10.82 13.89
CA PRO A 2 -3.95 11.76 14.30
C PRO A 2 -5.33 11.28 13.84
N ILE A 3 -6.33 11.42 14.70
CA ILE A 3 -7.71 11.01 14.47
C ILE A 3 -8.58 12.27 14.33
N LYS A 4 -9.42 12.31 13.31
CA LYS A 4 -10.46 13.33 13.14
C LYS A 4 -11.78 12.79 13.66
N ASN A 5 -12.34 13.43 14.66
CA ASN A 5 -13.69 13.18 15.14
C ASN A 5 -14.67 14.11 14.41
N TYR A 6 -15.81 13.55 14.01
CA TYR A 6 -16.87 14.33 13.37
C TYR A 6 -17.84 14.94 14.37
N LYS A 7 -18.41 16.09 14.04
CA LYS A 7 -19.48 16.70 14.85
C LYS A 7 -20.74 15.82 14.77
N PRO A 8 -21.49 15.62 15.86
CA PRO A 8 -22.66 14.75 15.93
C PRO A 8 -23.92 15.41 15.32
N ASN A 9 -23.83 15.86 14.07
CA ASN A 9 -24.92 16.55 13.39
C ASN A 9 -26.02 15.61 12.90
N THR A 10 -25.68 14.34 12.63
CA THR A 10 -26.61 13.30 12.16
C THR A 10 -26.35 12.01 12.93
N PRO A 11 -27.32 11.07 12.98
CA PRO A 11 -27.11 9.76 13.59
C PRO A 11 -25.88 9.03 13.04
N GLY A 12 -25.57 9.14 11.74
CA GLY A 12 -24.44 8.49 11.12
C GLY A 12 -23.08 9.14 11.45
N THR A 13 -23.04 10.43 11.80
CA THR A 13 -21.80 11.12 12.19
C THR A 13 -21.54 11.08 13.70
N ARG A 14 -22.55 10.67 14.49
CA ARG A 14 -22.41 10.51 15.94
C ARG A 14 -21.43 9.36 16.25
N GLY A 15 -20.34 9.69 16.92
CA GLY A 15 -19.29 8.71 17.23
C GLY A 15 -18.40 8.30 16.04
N MET A 16 -18.58 8.93 14.87
CA MET A 16 -17.75 8.67 13.69
C MET A 16 -16.36 9.30 13.87
N SER A 17 -15.33 8.50 13.61
CA SER A 17 -13.94 8.98 13.56
C SER A 17 -13.25 8.43 12.34
N THR A 18 -12.27 9.16 11.82
CA THR A 18 -11.42 8.74 10.69
C THR A 18 -9.97 9.05 10.96
N LEU A 19 -9.06 8.25 10.41
CA LEU A 19 -7.64 8.54 10.45
C LEU A 19 -7.31 9.70 9.52
N ILE A 20 -6.44 10.61 10.00
CA ILE A 20 -5.85 11.66 9.17
C ILE A 20 -4.53 11.11 8.65
N ASN A 21 -4.47 10.81 7.37
CA ASN A 21 -3.26 10.30 6.72
C ASN A 21 -2.35 11.48 6.33
N THR A 22 -1.58 11.98 7.29
CA THR A 22 -0.62 13.09 7.07
C THR A 22 0.60 12.68 6.24
N GLU A 23 0.87 11.38 6.17
CA GLU A 23 2.03 10.81 5.48
C GLU A 23 1.82 10.68 3.96
N ILE A 24 0.57 10.75 3.51
CA ILE A 24 0.26 10.59 2.08
C ILE A 24 0.68 11.84 1.32
N THR A 25 1.60 11.66 0.38
CA THR A 25 2.11 12.73 -0.47
C THR A 25 1.40 12.82 -1.82
N LYS A 26 0.83 11.71 -2.30
CA LYS A 26 0.16 11.65 -3.61
C LYS A 26 -1.17 10.90 -3.51
N LYS A 27 -2.23 11.52 -4.05
CA LYS A 27 -3.60 10.96 -4.02
C LYS A 27 -3.91 10.04 -5.22
N THR A 28 -3.26 10.27 -6.36
CA THR A 28 -3.52 9.53 -7.60
C THR A 28 -2.54 8.39 -7.80
N PRO A 29 -2.99 7.14 -7.93
CA PRO A 29 -2.10 6.01 -8.13
C PRO A 29 -1.49 5.97 -9.54
N THR A 30 -0.36 5.31 -9.69
CA THR A 30 0.31 5.08 -10.97
C THR A 30 -0.50 4.06 -11.79
N LYS A 31 -0.97 4.48 -12.98
CA LYS A 31 -1.92 3.69 -13.81
C LYS A 31 -1.36 2.34 -14.24
N SER A 32 -0.07 2.26 -14.59
CA SER A 32 0.60 1.03 -15.02
C SER A 32 0.64 -0.08 -13.95
N LEU A 33 0.58 0.30 -12.68
CA LEU A 33 0.62 -0.63 -11.54
C LEU A 33 -0.77 -0.94 -10.97
N LEU A 34 -1.84 -0.69 -11.73
CA LEU A 34 -3.22 -0.95 -11.32
C LEU A 34 -3.82 -2.11 -12.09
N VAL A 35 -4.45 -3.02 -11.36
CA VAL A 35 -5.22 -4.14 -11.91
C VAL A 35 -6.69 -4.00 -11.56
N LYS A 36 -7.56 -4.41 -12.48
CA LYS A 36 -9.00 -4.44 -12.25
C LYS A 36 -9.32 -5.50 -11.19
N LYS A 37 -10.02 -5.10 -10.15
CA LYS A 37 -10.60 -6.01 -9.15
C LYS A 37 -12.10 -6.12 -9.43
N SER A 38 -12.52 -7.22 -10.05
CA SER A 38 -13.94 -7.51 -10.28
C SER A 38 -14.60 -7.99 -8.98
N LYS A 39 -15.82 -7.54 -8.76
CA LYS A 39 -16.68 -8.00 -7.65
C LYS A 39 -17.92 -8.61 -8.26
N THR A 40 -18.26 -9.84 -7.92
CA THR A 40 -19.44 -10.54 -8.42
C THR A 40 -20.71 -10.17 -7.66
N GLY A 41 -20.57 -9.71 -6.40
CA GLY A 41 -21.71 -9.39 -5.54
C GLY A 41 -22.64 -10.59 -5.31
N GLY A 42 -22.08 -11.81 -5.27
CA GLY A 42 -22.84 -13.05 -5.11
C GLY A 42 -23.61 -13.51 -6.35
N ARG A 43 -23.37 -12.91 -7.52
CA ARG A 43 -24.02 -13.28 -8.79
C ARG A 43 -23.16 -14.30 -9.55
N ASN A 44 -23.86 -15.23 -10.24
CA ASN A 44 -23.26 -16.19 -11.16
C ASN A 44 -23.02 -15.55 -12.55
N ASN A 45 -22.58 -16.37 -13.53
CA ASN A 45 -22.37 -15.95 -14.93
C ASN A 45 -23.65 -15.46 -15.62
N GLN A 46 -24.85 -15.90 -15.16
CA GLN A 46 -26.16 -15.47 -15.66
C GLN A 46 -26.70 -14.22 -14.94
N GLY A 47 -25.97 -13.66 -13.97
CA GLY A 47 -26.38 -12.51 -13.19
C GLY A 47 -27.38 -12.82 -12.07
N LYS A 48 -27.71 -14.09 -11.82
CA LYS A 48 -28.60 -14.51 -10.74
C LYS A 48 -27.87 -14.59 -9.41
N ILE A 49 -28.53 -14.19 -8.32
CA ILE A 49 -27.96 -14.28 -6.97
C ILE A 49 -27.91 -15.75 -6.56
N THR A 50 -26.71 -16.29 -6.43
CA THR A 50 -26.45 -17.67 -5.94
C THR A 50 -25.88 -17.68 -4.53
N VAL A 51 -25.25 -16.58 -4.08
CA VAL A 51 -24.76 -16.41 -2.72
C VAL A 51 -25.42 -15.18 -2.12
N ARG A 52 -26.20 -15.39 -1.06
CA ARG A 52 -26.90 -14.29 -0.34
C ARG A 52 -25.94 -13.47 0.51
N HIS A 53 -26.39 -12.26 0.89
CA HIS A 53 -25.71 -11.36 1.82
C HIS A 53 -24.34 -10.84 1.35
N ILE A 54 -24.04 -10.89 0.03
CA ILE A 54 -22.84 -10.33 -0.55
C ILE A 54 -23.18 -9.09 -1.36
N GLY A 55 -22.63 -7.95 -0.92
CA GLY A 55 -22.74 -6.67 -1.62
C GLY A 55 -21.51 -6.33 -2.46
N GLY A 56 -21.65 -5.38 -3.38
CA GLY A 56 -20.56 -4.92 -4.24
C GLY A 56 -19.58 -3.94 -3.56
N GLY A 57 -20.07 -3.08 -2.70
CA GLY A 57 -19.29 -1.97 -2.13
C GLY A 57 -18.75 -1.01 -3.19
N VAL A 58 -17.93 -0.06 -2.78
CA VAL A 58 -17.29 0.91 -3.68
C VAL A 58 -16.30 0.20 -4.60
N ARG A 59 -16.23 0.67 -5.87
CA ARG A 59 -15.27 0.14 -6.86
C ARG A 59 -13.84 0.46 -6.44
N GLN A 60 -13.01 -0.56 -6.33
CA GLN A 60 -11.61 -0.45 -5.96
C GLN A 60 -10.74 -1.07 -7.06
N LYS A 61 -9.58 -0.46 -7.30
CA LYS A 61 -8.53 -1.03 -8.14
C LYS A 61 -7.46 -1.63 -7.25
N TYR A 62 -6.93 -2.78 -7.63
CA TYR A 62 -5.84 -3.43 -6.93
C TYR A 62 -4.51 -2.79 -7.34
N ARG A 63 -3.59 -2.57 -6.40
CA ARG A 63 -2.23 -2.13 -6.65
C ARG A 63 -1.33 -3.35 -6.66
N LEU A 64 -0.50 -3.45 -7.70
CA LEU A 64 0.53 -4.48 -7.77
C LEU A 64 1.64 -4.11 -6.78
N ILE A 65 1.75 -4.91 -5.72
CA ILE A 65 2.76 -4.72 -4.69
C ILE A 65 3.87 -5.74 -4.90
N ASP A 66 5.10 -5.27 -4.85
CA ASP A 66 6.29 -6.11 -4.86
C ASP A 66 6.54 -6.67 -3.45
N PHE A 67 5.97 -7.84 -3.18
CA PHE A 67 6.21 -8.56 -1.93
C PHE A 67 7.51 -9.36 -1.94
N LYS A 68 7.98 -9.75 -3.13
CA LYS A 68 9.16 -10.61 -3.25
C LYS A 68 10.46 -9.85 -3.10
N ARG A 69 10.45 -8.54 -3.44
CA ARG A 69 11.63 -7.67 -3.38
C ARG A 69 12.85 -8.27 -4.10
N ASN A 70 12.60 -8.94 -5.23
CA ASN A 70 13.58 -9.71 -6.01
C ASN A 70 14.44 -8.86 -6.96
N LYS A 71 14.63 -7.58 -6.65
CA LYS A 71 15.44 -6.66 -7.44
C LYS A 71 16.71 -6.31 -6.69
N ASP A 72 17.62 -7.30 -6.63
CA ASP A 72 18.81 -7.22 -5.82
C ASP A 72 19.87 -6.29 -6.45
N GLY A 73 20.57 -5.51 -5.62
CA GLY A 73 21.67 -4.65 -6.02
C GLY A 73 21.29 -3.45 -6.87
N ILE A 74 20.00 -3.18 -7.08
CA ILE A 74 19.53 -2.02 -7.85
C ILE A 74 18.91 -1.00 -6.90
N GLU A 75 19.53 0.17 -6.84
CA GLU A 75 19.04 1.29 -6.02
C GLU A 75 17.68 1.78 -6.54
N GLY A 76 16.74 1.98 -5.63
CA GLY A 76 15.48 2.66 -5.88
C GLY A 76 15.32 3.88 -4.97
N ARG A 77 14.53 4.85 -5.39
CA ARG A 77 14.19 6.02 -4.59
C ARG A 77 12.70 6.08 -4.35
N VAL A 78 12.29 6.39 -3.11
CA VAL A 78 10.90 6.63 -2.75
C VAL A 78 10.41 7.89 -3.44
N ALA A 79 9.48 7.74 -4.39
CA ALA A 79 8.90 8.84 -5.16
C ALA A 79 7.67 9.45 -4.46
N SER A 80 6.82 8.60 -3.87
CA SER A 80 5.60 9.04 -3.17
C SER A 80 5.12 7.98 -2.20
N ILE A 81 4.38 8.44 -1.18
CA ILE A 81 3.59 7.57 -0.28
C ILE A 81 2.13 7.75 -0.67
N GLU A 82 1.42 6.64 -0.88
CA GLU A 82 0.07 6.62 -1.43
C GLU A 82 -0.88 5.76 -0.58
N TYR A 83 -2.17 6.07 -0.66
CA TYR A 83 -3.23 5.30 -0.02
C TYR A 83 -3.61 4.08 -0.87
N ASP A 84 -3.74 2.91 -0.24
CA ASP A 84 -4.31 1.71 -0.88
C ASP A 84 -5.63 1.33 -0.21
N PRO A 85 -6.78 1.34 -0.92
CA PRO A 85 -8.07 0.94 -0.37
C PRO A 85 -8.21 -0.56 -0.10
N ASN A 86 -7.23 -1.39 -0.49
CA ASN A 86 -7.25 -2.84 -0.32
C ASN A 86 -6.55 -3.31 0.96
N ARG A 87 -5.87 -2.39 1.67
CA ARG A 87 -5.10 -2.69 2.89
C ARG A 87 -5.12 -1.54 3.87
N SER A 88 -4.79 -1.83 5.11
CA SER A 88 -4.72 -0.81 6.17
C SER A 88 -3.43 0.02 6.12
N ALA A 89 -2.33 -0.57 5.61
CA ALA A 89 -1.04 0.10 5.49
C ALA A 89 -0.98 0.99 4.24
N ASN A 90 -0.26 2.12 4.33
CA ASN A 90 0.11 2.91 3.16
C ASN A 90 1.11 2.17 2.29
N ILE A 91 1.20 2.55 1.02
CA ILE A 91 2.15 2.00 0.05
C ILE A 91 3.10 3.09 -0.43
N ALA A 92 4.32 2.71 -0.77
CA ALA A 92 5.32 3.62 -1.32
C ALA A 92 5.60 3.27 -2.78
N LEU A 93 5.59 4.28 -3.65
CA LEU A 93 6.04 4.15 -5.03
C LEU A 93 7.55 4.30 -5.07
N ILE A 94 8.23 3.31 -5.62
CA ILE A 94 9.67 3.29 -5.80
C ILE A 94 9.99 3.48 -7.28
N ASN A 95 10.88 4.41 -7.57
CA ASN A 95 11.48 4.56 -8.89
C ASN A 95 12.90 4.00 -8.82
N TYR A 96 13.16 2.93 -9.55
CA TYR A 96 14.48 2.33 -9.66
C TYR A 96 15.34 3.06 -10.70
N VAL A 97 16.66 2.95 -10.57
CA VAL A 97 17.64 3.59 -11.49
C VAL A 97 17.47 3.10 -12.92
N ASP A 98 17.04 1.85 -13.12
CA ASP A 98 16.75 1.26 -14.44
C ASP A 98 15.43 1.74 -15.08
N GLY A 99 14.70 2.65 -14.42
CA GLY A 99 13.43 3.23 -14.88
C GLY A 99 12.18 2.42 -14.52
N GLU A 100 12.32 1.22 -13.95
CA GLU A 100 11.17 0.46 -13.46
C GLU A 100 10.55 1.12 -12.23
N LYS A 101 9.24 0.99 -12.11
CA LYS A 101 8.48 1.47 -10.95
C LYS A 101 7.79 0.30 -10.28
N ARG A 102 7.90 0.22 -8.95
CA ARG A 102 7.19 -0.77 -8.15
C ARG A 102 6.55 -0.14 -6.92
N TYR A 103 5.46 -0.72 -6.45
CA TYR A 103 4.91 -0.41 -5.13
C TYR A 103 5.48 -1.37 -4.10
N ILE A 104 5.80 -0.85 -2.93
CA ILE A 104 6.10 -1.62 -1.73
C ILE A 104 5.16 -1.20 -0.61
N ILE A 105 5.03 -2.02 0.43
CA ILE A 105 4.37 -1.58 1.67
C ILE A 105 5.28 -0.56 2.33
N ALA A 106 4.74 0.60 2.69
CA ALA A 106 5.50 1.65 3.36
C ALA A 106 5.77 1.25 4.82
N PRO A 107 7.02 1.00 5.22
CA PRO A 107 7.37 0.82 6.62
C PRO A 107 7.23 2.14 7.39
N LEU A 108 7.17 2.04 8.71
CA LEU A 108 7.14 3.20 9.60
C LEU A 108 8.42 4.03 9.40
N ASN A 109 8.28 5.35 9.43
CA ASN A 109 9.37 6.33 9.25
C ASN A 109 9.98 6.43 7.85
N LEU A 110 9.46 5.72 6.84
CA LEU A 110 9.88 5.90 5.47
C LEU A 110 9.49 7.29 4.95
N LYS A 111 10.40 8.00 4.30
CA LYS A 111 10.18 9.34 3.74
C LYS A 111 10.36 9.35 2.23
N VAL A 112 9.72 10.34 1.58
CA VAL A 112 9.93 10.60 0.16
C VAL A 112 11.38 11.08 -0.04
N GLY A 113 12.06 10.48 -1.01
CA GLY A 113 13.47 10.73 -1.31
C GLY A 113 14.43 9.70 -0.72
N ASP A 114 13.99 8.87 0.23
CA ASP A 114 14.83 7.82 0.79
C ASP A 114 15.27 6.83 -0.30
N LYS A 115 16.50 6.36 -0.16
CA LYS A 115 17.07 5.31 -1.01
C LYS A 115 16.70 3.95 -0.43
N ILE A 116 16.34 3.04 -1.32
CA ILE A 116 15.95 1.67 -0.97
C ILE A 116 16.71 0.70 -1.86
N GLU A 117 17.20 -0.35 -1.25
CA GLU A 117 17.90 -1.44 -1.91
C GLU A 117 17.44 -2.79 -1.37
N SER A 118 17.57 -3.82 -2.19
CA SER A 118 17.28 -5.20 -1.81
C SER A 118 18.50 -6.07 -2.11
N GLY A 119 18.69 -7.13 -1.35
CA GLY A 119 19.77 -8.11 -1.56
C GLY A 119 20.62 -8.35 -0.34
N VAL A 120 21.57 -9.27 -0.50
CA VAL A 120 22.45 -9.74 0.58
C VAL A 120 23.36 -8.63 1.13
N ASN A 121 23.79 -7.72 0.26
CA ASN A 121 24.74 -6.64 0.58
C ASN A 121 24.03 -5.32 0.91
N ALA A 122 22.71 -5.28 0.98
CA ALA A 122 21.97 -4.07 1.29
C ALA A 122 22.23 -3.62 2.74
N ASP A 123 22.36 -2.33 2.98
CA ASP A 123 22.48 -1.76 4.32
C ASP A 123 21.22 -2.03 5.16
N ILE A 124 21.39 -2.11 6.49
CA ILE A 124 20.29 -2.22 7.43
C ILE A 124 19.67 -0.84 7.64
N LYS A 125 18.77 -0.47 6.72
CA LYS A 125 18.03 0.79 6.72
C LYS A 125 16.53 0.56 6.52
N VAL A 126 15.72 1.54 6.97
CA VAL A 126 14.27 1.48 6.81
C VAL A 126 13.90 1.37 5.33
N GLY A 127 13.14 0.33 4.99
CA GLY A 127 12.69 0.08 3.62
C GLY A 127 13.55 -0.88 2.82
N ASN A 128 14.79 -1.17 3.24
CA ASN A 128 15.63 -2.18 2.60
C ASN A 128 15.10 -3.60 2.87
N ALA A 129 15.47 -4.53 2.00
CA ALA A 129 15.10 -5.93 2.15
C ALA A 129 16.36 -6.80 2.09
N LEU A 130 16.58 -7.57 3.16
CA LEU A 130 17.70 -8.47 3.30
C LEU A 130 17.22 -9.88 3.64
N PRO A 131 18.00 -10.94 3.31
CA PRO A 131 17.80 -12.27 3.87
C PRO A 131 17.92 -12.23 5.41
N LEU A 132 17.10 -13.02 6.10
CA LEU A 132 17.04 -13.01 7.56
C LEU A 132 18.38 -13.36 8.22
N GLU A 133 19.18 -14.23 7.59
CA GLU A 133 20.50 -14.61 8.06
C GLU A 133 21.51 -13.44 8.13
N ASN A 134 21.29 -12.39 7.31
CA ASN A 134 22.17 -11.23 7.23
C ASN A 134 21.71 -10.09 8.14
N ILE A 135 20.63 -10.28 8.89
CA ILE A 135 20.11 -9.28 9.81
C ILE A 135 20.62 -9.60 11.23
N PRO A 136 21.41 -8.71 11.88
CA PRO A 136 21.89 -8.92 13.24
C PRO A 136 20.76 -9.03 14.25
N VAL A 137 20.96 -9.84 15.28
CA VAL A 137 20.04 -9.97 16.41
C VAL A 137 19.91 -8.62 17.13
N GLY A 138 18.68 -8.19 17.40
CA GLY A 138 18.40 -6.91 18.05
C GLY A 138 18.16 -5.75 17.09
N THR A 139 18.12 -5.99 15.77
CA THR A 139 17.68 -4.98 14.78
C THR A 139 16.19 -4.72 14.93
N LEU A 140 15.80 -3.43 14.98
CA LEU A 140 14.42 -2.95 15.10
C LEU A 140 13.81 -2.67 13.72
#